data_7e3876a7092130f42543e327ee93257d
#
_entry.id   7e3876a7092130f42543e327ee93257d
#
_cell.length_a   1.000
_cell.length_b   1.000
_cell.length_c   1.000
_cell.angle_alpha   90.00
_cell.angle_beta   90.00
_cell.angle_gamma   90.00
#
_symmetry.space_group_name_H-M   'P 1'
#
loop_
_entity.id
_entity.type
_entity.pdbx_description
1 polymer ?
#
loop_
_entity_poly.entity_id
_entity_poly.type
_entity_poly.pdbx_seq_one_letter_code
_entity_poly.pdbx_strand_id
1 'polypeptide(L)'
;MLAGYYAYRMGLPVRHFIVASNANNVLTDFLTTGVYDRNRPFVKTITPSMDILISSNLERMLYYASEGDTALIARLMENLRNEGVFRVEGEMLERIRSLFKCGWADDAETSAMIREAWRKDGRLVDPHTAVALKVARERADRSVPCVVLSTASPFKFCRDVYIALTGRPLEGDPDGFAYMDALSGLTSENAPAPLAGLRSMPVLHKDVVRPEGMADFIRAAAARAF
;
A
#
# COMPACT_ATOMS: atom_id res chain seq x y z
N MET A 1 6.03 -2.87 5.47
CA MET A 1 7.46 -3.28 5.51
C MET A 1 8.18 -2.72 6.73
N LEU A 2 8.42 -1.42 6.84
CA LEU A 2 9.31 -0.82 7.84
C LEU A 2 8.85 -1.02 9.30
N ALA A 3 7.57 -0.88 9.61
CA ALA A 3 7.05 -1.10 10.98
C ALA A 3 7.31 -2.53 11.48
N GLY A 4 7.09 -3.54 10.63
CA GLY A 4 7.44 -4.92 10.97
C GLY A 4 8.94 -5.11 11.20
N TYR A 5 9.76 -4.48 10.37
CA TYR A 5 11.21 -4.52 10.53
C TYR A 5 11.67 -3.89 11.85
N TYR A 6 11.06 -2.79 12.28
CA TYR A 6 11.35 -2.23 13.60
C TYR A 6 10.94 -3.17 14.73
N ALA A 7 9.76 -3.79 14.64
CA ALA A 7 9.34 -4.78 15.64
C ALA A 7 10.31 -5.94 15.73
N TYR A 8 10.82 -6.44 14.59
CA TYR A 8 11.88 -7.43 14.54
C TYR A 8 13.16 -6.96 15.25
N ARG A 9 13.61 -5.73 14.97
CA ARG A 9 14.78 -5.14 15.63
C ARG A 9 14.58 -4.95 17.14
N MET A 10 13.33 -4.84 17.58
CA MET A 10 12.94 -4.79 19.01
C MET A 10 12.79 -6.18 19.65
N GLY A 11 13.04 -7.26 18.93
CA GLY A 11 13.04 -8.63 19.45
C GLY A 11 11.81 -9.47 19.08
N LEU A 12 10.91 -8.98 18.23
CA LEU A 12 9.80 -9.83 17.73
C LEU A 12 10.37 -10.99 16.91
N PRO A 13 10.06 -12.27 17.25
CA PRO A 13 10.60 -13.43 16.55
C PRO A 13 9.94 -13.63 15.19
N VAL A 14 10.44 -12.95 14.18
CA VAL A 14 9.97 -13.05 12.79
C VAL A 14 10.98 -13.84 11.98
N ARG A 15 10.53 -14.87 11.27
CA ARG A 15 11.37 -15.63 10.35
C ARG A 15 11.59 -14.90 9.04
N HIS A 16 10.50 -14.41 8.42
CA HIS A 16 10.54 -13.66 7.16
C HIS A 16 9.44 -12.59 7.13
N PHE A 17 9.71 -11.51 6.44
CA PHE A 17 8.72 -10.56 5.98
C PHE A 17 8.31 -10.88 4.54
N ILE A 18 7.04 -10.72 4.23
CA ILE A 18 6.54 -10.85 2.87
C ILE A 18 6.07 -9.46 2.43
N VAL A 19 6.77 -8.88 1.47
CA VAL A 19 6.43 -7.58 0.87
C VAL A 19 5.54 -7.83 -0.33
N ALA A 20 4.31 -7.35 -0.26
CA ALA A 20 3.33 -7.47 -1.33
C ALA A 20 3.18 -6.12 -2.04
N SER A 21 3.28 -6.11 -3.36
CA SER A 21 3.12 -4.94 -4.23
C SER A 21 1.89 -5.10 -5.13
N ASN A 22 1.38 -4.00 -5.65
CA ASN A 22 0.45 -4.02 -6.77
C ASN A 22 1.20 -3.98 -8.13
N ALA A 23 0.55 -3.60 -9.22
CA ALA A 23 1.18 -3.50 -10.54
C ALA A 23 2.35 -2.49 -10.59
N ASN A 24 2.44 -1.55 -9.64
CA ASN A 24 3.62 -0.72 -9.43
C ASN A 24 4.67 -1.49 -8.59
N ASN A 25 5.19 -2.57 -9.11
CA ASN A 25 5.91 -3.60 -8.38
C ASN A 25 7.42 -3.35 -8.22
N VAL A 26 7.85 -2.09 -8.15
CA VAL A 26 9.27 -1.69 -8.03
C VAL A 26 9.98 -2.35 -6.83
N LEU A 27 9.25 -2.54 -5.70
CA LEU A 27 9.82 -3.22 -4.52
C LEU A 27 10.02 -4.71 -4.76
N THR A 28 9.10 -5.36 -5.46
CA THR A 28 9.23 -6.78 -5.84
C THR A 28 10.43 -6.99 -6.74
N ASP A 29 10.60 -6.12 -7.74
CA ASP A 29 11.77 -6.19 -8.64
C ASP A 29 13.06 -5.94 -7.88
N PHE A 30 13.10 -4.92 -7.03
CA PHE A 30 14.28 -4.64 -6.20
C PHE A 30 14.67 -5.83 -5.30
N LEU A 31 13.72 -6.38 -4.56
CA LEU A 31 13.99 -7.51 -3.66
C LEU A 31 14.42 -8.77 -4.44
N THR A 32 13.95 -8.92 -5.68
CA THR A 32 14.30 -10.04 -6.55
C THR A 32 15.65 -9.85 -7.25
N THR A 33 15.93 -8.65 -7.76
CA THR A 33 17.09 -8.40 -8.64
C THR A 33 18.22 -7.59 -8.00
N GLY A 34 17.92 -6.85 -6.91
CA GLY A 34 18.80 -5.84 -6.33
C GLY A 34 18.75 -4.50 -7.06
N VAL A 35 17.97 -4.39 -8.16
CA VAL A 35 17.83 -3.16 -8.95
C VAL A 35 16.53 -2.48 -8.58
N TYR A 36 16.62 -1.23 -8.14
CA TYR A 36 15.47 -0.35 -7.97
C TYR A 36 15.41 0.60 -9.15
N ASP A 37 14.36 0.45 -9.97
CA ASP A 37 14.17 1.24 -11.19
C ASP A 37 12.78 1.88 -11.20
N ARG A 38 12.74 3.23 -11.09
CA ARG A 38 11.51 4.02 -11.17
C ARG A 38 11.15 4.45 -12.60
N ASN A 39 12.02 4.21 -13.59
CA ASN A 39 11.82 4.60 -14.98
C ASN A 39 10.88 3.63 -15.69
N ARG A 40 9.64 3.61 -15.23
CA ARG A 40 8.57 2.76 -15.73
C ARG A 40 7.23 3.51 -15.74
N PRO A 41 6.24 3.09 -16.52
CA PRO A 41 4.92 3.68 -16.46
C PRO A 41 4.32 3.56 -15.05
N PHE A 42 3.71 4.64 -14.60
CA PHE A 42 2.89 4.62 -13.38
C PHE A 42 1.53 4.02 -13.72
N VAL A 43 1.09 3.02 -12.96
CA VAL A 43 -0.19 2.35 -13.12
C VAL A 43 -1.14 2.78 -12.02
N LYS A 44 -2.29 3.37 -12.38
CA LYS A 44 -3.35 3.64 -11.42
C LYS A 44 -4.15 2.36 -11.18
N THR A 45 -4.24 1.92 -9.92
CA THR A 45 -4.86 0.65 -9.53
C THR A 45 -6.00 0.84 -8.52
N ILE A 46 -6.69 -0.25 -8.19
CA ILE A 46 -7.70 -0.29 -7.10
C ILE A 46 -7.07 -0.27 -5.70
N THR A 47 -5.74 -0.23 -5.61
CA THR A 47 -4.97 -0.15 -4.37
C THR A 47 -4.15 1.14 -4.28
N PRO A 48 -4.80 2.32 -4.27
CA PRO A 48 -4.13 3.61 -4.48
C PRO A 48 -3.04 3.93 -3.45
N SER A 49 -3.10 3.37 -2.24
CA SER A 49 -2.04 3.56 -1.24
C SER A 49 -0.73 2.81 -1.58
N MET A 50 -0.77 1.91 -2.56
CA MET A 50 0.39 1.17 -3.09
C MET A 50 0.82 1.70 -4.47
N ASP A 51 0.13 2.72 -5.02
CA ASP A 51 0.47 3.36 -6.30
C ASP A 51 1.66 4.30 -6.09
N ILE A 52 2.84 3.72 -6.00
CA ILE A 52 4.10 4.44 -5.79
C ILE A 52 5.20 3.89 -6.70
N LEU A 53 6.06 4.78 -7.20
CA LEU A 53 7.32 4.43 -7.87
C LEU A 53 8.54 4.79 -7.02
N ILE A 54 8.37 5.51 -5.89
CA ILE A 54 9.42 5.83 -4.94
C ILE A 54 8.94 5.46 -3.54
N SER A 55 9.67 4.58 -2.87
CA SER A 55 9.35 4.11 -1.52
C SER A 55 10.31 4.72 -0.49
N SER A 56 9.87 5.71 0.26
CA SER A 56 10.63 6.30 1.37
C SER A 56 10.89 5.31 2.52
N ASN A 57 10.08 4.27 2.64
CA ASN A 57 10.31 3.19 3.61
C ASN A 57 11.54 2.34 3.25
N LEU A 58 11.81 2.18 1.97
CA LEU A 58 12.97 1.41 1.50
C LEU A 58 14.28 2.10 1.87
N GLU A 59 14.40 3.41 1.70
CA GLU A 59 15.59 4.17 2.09
C GLU A 59 15.99 3.88 3.54
N ARG A 60 15.02 3.97 4.46
CA ARG A 60 15.26 3.69 5.89
C ARG A 60 15.63 2.23 6.16
N MET A 61 15.06 1.30 5.43
CA MET A 61 15.41 -0.12 5.54
C MET A 61 16.84 -0.36 5.01
N LEU A 62 17.23 0.28 3.91
CA LEU A 62 18.57 0.22 3.34
C LEU A 62 19.64 0.76 4.32
N TYR A 63 19.33 1.86 5.03
CA TYR A 63 20.20 2.38 6.09
C TYR A 63 20.52 1.31 7.14
N TYR A 64 19.53 0.56 7.60
CA TYR A 64 19.78 -0.52 8.56
C TYR A 64 20.47 -1.73 7.91
N ALA A 65 20.16 -2.06 6.67
CA ALA A 65 20.78 -3.16 5.95
C ALA A 65 22.25 -2.90 5.62
N SER A 66 22.63 -1.61 5.49
CA SER A 66 24.02 -1.16 5.31
C SER A 66 24.79 -0.96 6.62
N GLU A 67 24.18 -1.34 7.77
CA GLU A 67 24.76 -1.10 9.09
C GLU A 67 25.04 0.36 9.42
N GLY A 68 24.24 1.26 8.82
CA GLY A 68 24.33 2.70 9.06
C GLY A 68 25.28 3.46 8.13
N ASP A 69 25.67 2.90 6.99
CA ASP A 69 26.50 3.57 6.00
C ASP A 69 25.72 4.70 5.31
N THR A 70 25.78 5.89 5.89
CA THR A 70 25.11 7.10 5.38
C THR A 70 25.64 7.54 4.03
N ALA A 71 26.93 7.33 3.75
CA ALA A 71 27.53 7.71 2.48
C ALA A 71 27.00 6.84 1.33
N LEU A 72 26.89 5.53 1.56
CA LEU A 72 26.26 4.61 0.61
C LEU A 72 24.80 5.01 0.36
N ILE A 73 24.01 5.25 1.41
CA ILE A 73 22.61 5.61 1.26
C ILE A 73 22.43 6.92 0.51
N ALA A 74 23.22 7.96 0.82
CA ALA A 74 23.19 9.21 0.09
C ALA A 74 23.45 9.01 -1.41
N ARG A 75 24.45 8.21 -1.77
CA ARG A 75 24.78 7.87 -3.17
C ARG A 75 23.65 7.11 -3.86
N LEU A 76 23.04 6.13 -3.20
CA LEU A 76 21.90 5.38 -3.77
C LEU A 76 20.71 6.31 -4.03
N MET A 77 20.41 7.22 -3.11
CA MET A 77 19.30 8.17 -3.27
C MET A 77 19.61 9.25 -4.31
N GLU A 78 20.87 9.65 -4.45
CA GLU A 78 21.31 10.55 -5.53
C GLU A 78 21.15 9.89 -6.91
N ASN A 79 21.59 8.65 -7.07
CA ASN A 79 21.36 7.88 -8.30
C ASN A 79 19.88 7.76 -8.63
N LEU A 80 19.03 7.45 -7.61
CA LEU A 80 17.59 7.41 -7.80
C LEU A 80 17.00 8.74 -8.25
N ARG A 81 17.52 9.85 -7.75
CA ARG A 81 17.07 11.20 -8.12
C ARG A 81 17.48 11.56 -9.54
N ASN A 82 18.74 11.33 -9.89
CA ASN A 82 19.33 11.79 -11.14
C ASN A 82 19.08 10.84 -12.31
N GLU A 83 19.18 9.53 -12.08
CA GLU A 83 19.09 8.48 -13.10
C GLU A 83 17.79 7.69 -13.05
N GLY A 84 17.09 7.76 -11.92
CA GLY A 84 15.87 6.97 -11.67
C GLY A 84 16.13 5.52 -11.27
N VAL A 85 17.40 5.14 -11.12
CA VAL A 85 17.83 3.74 -10.87
C VAL A 85 18.92 3.73 -9.81
N PHE A 86 18.91 2.70 -8.96
CA PHE A 86 20.07 2.30 -8.18
C PHE A 86 20.19 0.77 -8.08
N ARG A 87 21.35 0.29 -7.68
CA ARG A 87 21.63 -1.14 -7.49
C ARG A 87 22.25 -1.40 -6.14
N VAL A 88 21.82 -2.49 -5.53
CA VAL A 88 22.41 -3.09 -4.32
C VAL A 88 22.87 -4.50 -4.66
N GLU A 89 24.08 -4.85 -4.26
CA GLU A 89 24.73 -6.12 -4.58
C GLU A 89 25.45 -6.71 -3.36
N GLY A 90 26.02 -7.89 -3.51
CA GLY A 90 26.87 -8.53 -2.52
C GLY A 90 26.16 -8.86 -1.21
N GLU A 91 26.89 -8.80 -0.11
CA GLU A 91 26.42 -9.21 1.22
C GLU A 91 25.19 -8.41 1.69
N MET A 92 25.08 -7.14 1.34
CA MET A 92 23.93 -6.32 1.70
C MET A 92 22.64 -6.85 1.05
N LEU A 93 22.70 -7.24 -0.23
CA LEU A 93 21.55 -7.83 -0.91
C LEU A 93 21.18 -9.19 -0.35
N GLU A 94 22.17 -10.01 -0.02
CA GLU A 94 21.95 -11.33 0.61
C GLU A 94 21.30 -11.18 1.99
N ARG A 95 21.73 -10.23 2.81
CA ARG A 95 21.08 -9.92 4.10
C ARG A 95 19.62 -9.50 3.92
N ILE A 96 19.33 -8.66 2.92
CA ILE A 96 17.96 -8.25 2.62
C ILE A 96 17.12 -9.47 2.22
N ARG A 97 17.61 -10.29 1.29
CA ARG A 97 16.89 -11.48 0.78
C ARG A 97 16.70 -12.58 1.82
N SER A 98 17.62 -12.72 2.77
CA SER A 98 17.47 -13.68 3.86
C SER A 98 16.27 -13.39 4.76
N LEU A 99 15.86 -12.11 4.84
CA LEU A 99 14.77 -11.67 5.70
C LEU A 99 13.48 -11.35 4.94
N PHE A 100 13.58 -10.88 3.69
CA PHE A 100 12.44 -10.40 2.90
C PHE A 100 12.14 -11.32 1.71
N LYS A 101 10.91 -11.83 1.66
CA LYS A 101 10.27 -12.41 0.48
C LYS A 101 9.38 -11.36 -0.17
N CYS A 102 9.04 -11.53 -1.43
CA CYS A 102 8.19 -10.57 -2.14
C CYS A 102 7.30 -11.24 -3.18
N GLY A 103 6.32 -10.49 -3.63
CA GLY A 103 5.44 -10.82 -4.73
C GLY A 103 4.51 -9.64 -5.04
N TRP A 104 3.67 -9.80 -6.04
CA TRP A 104 2.74 -8.76 -6.44
C TRP A 104 1.42 -9.34 -6.96
N ALA A 105 0.41 -8.49 -7.07
CA ALA A 105 -0.88 -8.81 -7.67
C ALA A 105 -1.34 -7.65 -8.55
N ASP A 106 -1.99 -7.98 -9.67
CA ASP A 106 -2.73 -7.01 -10.46
C ASP A 106 -4.16 -6.80 -9.91
N ASP A 107 -4.93 -5.91 -10.55
CA ASP A 107 -6.30 -5.60 -10.13
C ASP A 107 -7.25 -6.79 -10.29
N ALA A 108 -7.03 -7.65 -11.28
CA ALA A 108 -7.85 -8.83 -11.51
C ALA A 108 -7.62 -9.89 -10.43
N GLU A 109 -6.36 -10.17 -10.10
CA GLU A 109 -5.95 -11.06 -9.02
C GLU A 109 -6.40 -10.52 -7.66
N THR A 110 -6.29 -9.21 -7.45
CA THR A 110 -6.74 -8.53 -6.24
C THR A 110 -8.26 -8.67 -6.05
N SER A 111 -9.03 -8.41 -7.10
CA SER A 111 -10.50 -8.57 -7.09
C SER A 111 -10.91 -10.02 -6.88
N ALA A 112 -10.20 -10.98 -7.48
CA ALA A 112 -10.43 -12.39 -7.26
C ALA A 112 -10.18 -12.80 -5.81
N MET A 113 -9.12 -12.25 -5.18
CA MET A 113 -8.79 -12.52 -3.78
C MET A 113 -9.83 -11.94 -2.81
N ILE A 114 -10.35 -10.71 -3.05
CA ILE A 114 -11.45 -10.14 -2.26
C ILE A 114 -12.65 -11.08 -2.31
N ARG A 115 -13.04 -11.52 -3.51
CA ARG A 115 -14.18 -12.44 -3.71
C ARG A 115 -13.97 -13.79 -3.02
N GLU A 116 -12.76 -14.31 -3.09
CA GLU A 116 -12.41 -15.57 -2.46
C GLU A 116 -12.44 -15.50 -0.94
N ALA A 117 -11.83 -14.46 -0.34
CA ALA A 117 -11.83 -14.25 1.10
C ALA A 117 -13.25 -14.13 1.65
N TRP A 118 -14.14 -13.43 0.92
CA TRP A 118 -15.54 -13.34 1.30
C TRP A 118 -16.27 -14.68 1.18
N ARG A 119 -16.15 -15.38 0.05
CA ARG A 119 -16.92 -16.62 -0.22
C ARG A 119 -16.46 -17.80 0.62
N LYS A 120 -15.16 -17.94 0.86
CA LYS A 120 -14.61 -19.12 1.57
C LYS A 120 -14.46 -18.88 3.06
N ASP A 121 -14.04 -17.69 3.44
CA ASP A 121 -13.65 -17.41 4.83
C ASP A 121 -14.66 -16.50 5.55
N GLY A 122 -15.69 -15.99 4.84
CA GLY A 122 -16.64 -15.02 5.36
C GLY A 122 -15.99 -13.69 5.78
N ARG A 123 -14.83 -13.36 5.20
CA ARG A 123 -14.05 -12.17 5.58
C ARG A 123 -14.09 -11.12 4.49
N LEU A 124 -14.66 -9.97 4.81
CA LEU A 124 -14.60 -8.82 3.94
C LEU A 124 -13.25 -8.12 4.14
N VAL A 125 -12.48 -7.97 3.07
CA VAL A 125 -11.16 -7.36 3.10
C VAL A 125 -11.07 -6.20 2.11
N ASP A 126 -10.26 -5.20 2.45
CA ASP A 126 -9.92 -4.11 1.54
C ASP A 126 -8.95 -4.58 0.44
N PRO A 127 -8.84 -3.84 -0.69
CA PRO A 127 -7.98 -4.25 -1.80
C PRO A 127 -6.51 -4.41 -1.43
N HIS A 128 -5.97 -3.57 -0.52
CA HIS A 128 -4.57 -3.66 -0.11
C HIS A 128 -4.31 -4.93 0.72
N THR A 129 -5.24 -5.28 1.60
CA THR A 129 -5.20 -6.54 2.35
C THR A 129 -5.32 -7.74 1.40
N ALA A 130 -6.13 -7.64 0.34
CA ALA A 130 -6.27 -8.69 -0.66
C ALA A 130 -4.94 -8.95 -1.41
N VAL A 131 -4.21 -7.91 -1.81
CA VAL A 131 -2.85 -8.06 -2.37
C VAL A 131 -1.94 -8.80 -1.40
N ALA A 132 -1.95 -8.42 -0.12
CA ALA A 132 -1.14 -9.07 0.89
C ALA A 132 -1.53 -10.55 1.10
N LEU A 133 -2.83 -10.87 1.11
CA LEU A 133 -3.34 -12.24 1.21
C LEU A 133 -2.92 -13.11 0.03
N LYS A 134 -3.04 -12.59 -1.20
CA LYS A 134 -2.61 -13.30 -2.43
C LYS A 134 -1.13 -13.65 -2.36
N VAL A 135 -0.30 -12.68 -2.07
CA VAL A 135 1.15 -12.90 -2.01
C VAL A 135 1.53 -13.80 -0.82
N ALA A 136 0.87 -13.67 0.33
CA ALA A 136 1.09 -14.55 1.47
C ALA A 136 0.75 -16.01 1.13
N ARG A 137 -0.34 -16.28 0.43
CA ARG A 137 -0.71 -17.64 -0.01
C ARG A 137 0.34 -18.30 -0.90
N GLU A 138 1.06 -17.51 -1.69
CA GLU A 138 2.09 -17.99 -2.61
C GLU A 138 3.46 -18.13 -1.95
N ARG A 139 3.78 -17.28 -0.97
CA ARG A 139 5.14 -17.11 -0.45
C ARG A 139 5.33 -17.50 1.01
N ALA A 140 4.24 -17.66 1.78
CA ALA A 140 4.35 -18.02 3.17
C ALA A 140 4.88 -19.44 3.35
N ASP A 141 5.72 -19.59 4.35
CA ASP A 141 6.13 -20.88 4.85
C ASP A 141 4.99 -21.43 5.73
N ARG A 142 4.35 -22.50 5.27
CA ARG A 142 3.20 -23.10 5.97
C ARG A 142 3.58 -23.81 7.27
N SER A 143 4.85 -23.97 7.55
CA SER A 143 5.34 -24.58 8.81
C SER A 143 5.31 -23.63 10.00
N VAL A 144 5.07 -22.33 9.76
CA VAL A 144 5.00 -21.28 10.79
C VAL A 144 3.76 -20.40 10.58
N PRO A 145 3.21 -19.79 11.65
CA PRO A 145 2.12 -18.83 11.52
C PRO A 145 2.47 -17.67 10.58
N CYS A 146 1.55 -17.33 9.69
CA CYS A 146 1.64 -16.16 8.83
C CYS A 146 0.63 -15.12 9.28
N VAL A 147 1.10 -13.92 9.63
CA VAL A 147 0.26 -12.78 10.02
C VAL A 147 0.17 -11.83 8.85
N VAL A 148 -1.04 -11.60 8.35
CA VAL A 148 -1.33 -10.60 7.32
C VAL A 148 -1.87 -9.34 7.98
N LEU A 149 -1.23 -8.20 7.73
CA LEU A 149 -1.65 -6.91 8.28
C LEU A 149 -2.79 -6.34 7.44
N SER A 150 -3.97 -6.20 8.03
CA SER A 150 -5.12 -5.51 7.46
C SER A 150 -5.16 -4.09 8.02
N THR A 151 -4.76 -3.12 7.21
CA THR A 151 -4.52 -1.73 7.66
C THR A 151 -5.62 -0.76 7.26
N ALA A 152 -6.62 -1.20 6.52
CA ALA A 152 -7.73 -0.38 6.06
C ALA A 152 -9.06 -1.12 6.16
N SER A 153 -10.16 -0.35 6.30
CA SER A 153 -11.51 -0.90 6.20
C SER A 153 -11.89 -1.11 4.73
N PRO A 154 -12.56 -2.23 4.38
CA PRO A 154 -13.13 -2.45 3.05
C PRO A 154 -14.12 -1.33 2.66
N PHE A 155 -14.80 -0.73 3.61
CA PHE A 155 -15.72 0.38 3.39
C PHE A 155 -15.05 1.69 2.94
N LYS A 156 -13.74 1.85 3.17
CA LYS A 156 -12.97 2.96 2.61
C LYS A 156 -12.81 2.84 1.08
N PHE A 157 -12.88 1.62 0.56
CA PHE A 157 -12.75 1.27 -0.86
C PHE A 157 -14.01 0.56 -1.36
N CYS A 158 -15.18 0.97 -0.83
CA CYS A 158 -16.45 0.28 -1.00
C CYS A 158 -16.84 0.04 -2.47
N ARG A 159 -16.52 0.98 -3.39
CA ARG A 159 -16.76 0.81 -4.82
C ARG A 159 -16.03 -0.40 -5.38
N ASP A 160 -14.72 -0.47 -5.18
CA ASP A 160 -13.89 -1.52 -5.76
C ASP A 160 -14.17 -2.88 -5.10
N VAL A 161 -14.42 -2.89 -3.78
CA VAL A 161 -14.84 -4.09 -3.05
C VAL A 161 -16.22 -4.58 -3.54
N TYR A 162 -17.19 -3.70 -3.70
CA TYR A 162 -18.51 -4.06 -4.23
C TYR A 162 -18.42 -4.66 -5.64
N ILE A 163 -17.65 -4.01 -6.53
CA ILE A 163 -17.43 -4.51 -7.90
C ILE A 163 -16.71 -5.87 -7.87
N ALA A 164 -15.72 -6.03 -7.00
CA ALA A 164 -15.03 -7.31 -6.83
C ALA A 164 -16.00 -8.45 -6.43
N LEU A 165 -16.96 -8.18 -5.55
CA LEU A 165 -17.94 -9.19 -5.10
C LEU A 165 -19.03 -9.49 -6.13
N THR A 166 -19.54 -8.46 -6.82
CA THR A 166 -20.71 -8.56 -7.72
C THR A 166 -20.35 -8.76 -9.19
N GLY A 167 -19.12 -8.37 -9.58
CA GLY A 167 -18.66 -8.38 -10.97
C GLY A 167 -19.11 -7.15 -11.78
N ARG A 168 -19.85 -6.20 -11.20
CA ARG A 168 -20.40 -5.04 -11.90
C ARG A 168 -20.52 -3.80 -10.97
N PRO A 169 -20.40 -2.58 -11.51
CA PRO A 169 -20.70 -1.37 -10.74
C PRO A 169 -22.20 -1.23 -10.46
N LEU A 170 -22.55 -0.32 -9.55
CA LEU A 170 -23.93 0.17 -9.42
C LEU A 170 -24.31 0.96 -10.68
N GLU A 171 -25.61 0.96 -11.01
CA GLU A 171 -26.14 1.73 -12.14
C GLU A 171 -26.18 3.24 -11.83
N GLY A 172 -26.13 4.05 -12.88
CA GLY A 172 -26.10 5.51 -12.77
C GLY A 172 -24.72 6.06 -12.44
N ASP A 173 -24.67 7.17 -11.72
CA ASP A 173 -23.45 7.82 -11.23
C ASP A 173 -23.48 7.88 -9.68
N PRO A 174 -23.41 6.74 -9.00
CA PRO A 174 -23.48 6.67 -7.56
C PRO A 174 -22.23 7.20 -6.90
N ASP A 175 -22.40 7.93 -5.80
CA ASP A 175 -21.30 8.38 -4.95
C ASP A 175 -20.72 7.25 -4.08
N GLY A 176 -19.69 7.55 -3.34
CA GLY A 176 -19.06 6.59 -2.43
C GLY A 176 -19.99 6.11 -1.30
N PHE A 177 -20.95 6.92 -0.89
CA PHE A 177 -21.91 6.52 0.15
C PHE A 177 -22.97 5.55 -0.36
N ALA A 178 -23.38 5.67 -1.63
CA ALA A 178 -24.26 4.69 -2.27
C ALA A 178 -23.58 3.30 -2.36
N TYR A 179 -22.30 3.26 -2.72
CA TYR A 179 -21.52 2.02 -2.67
C TYR A 179 -21.34 1.47 -1.26
N MET A 180 -21.19 2.34 -0.26
CA MET A 180 -21.09 1.94 1.15
C MET A 180 -22.38 1.27 1.62
N ASP A 181 -23.55 1.85 1.30
CA ASP A 181 -24.85 1.28 1.63
C ASP A 181 -25.09 -0.05 0.90
N ALA A 182 -24.76 -0.10 -0.40
CA ALA A 182 -24.89 -1.32 -1.20
C ALA A 182 -23.99 -2.45 -0.69
N LEU A 183 -22.76 -2.13 -0.28
CA LEU A 183 -21.83 -3.10 0.31
C LEU A 183 -22.36 -3.60 1.65
N SER A 184 -22.87 -2.71 2.52
CA SER A 184 -23.52 -3.11 3.78
C SER A 184 -24.72 -4.04 3.56
N GLY A 185 -25.57 -3.69 2.60
CA GLY A 185 -26.73 -4.55 2.24
C GLY A 185 -26.32 -5.91 1.70
N LEU A 186 -25.24 -5.98 0.91
CA LEU A 186 -24.74 -7.22 0.32
C LEU A 186 -24.10 -8.15 1.36
N THR A 187 -23.38 -7.59 2.32
CA THR A 187 -22.55 -8.36 3.27
C THR A 187 -23.15 -8.48 4.66
N SER A 188 -24.18 -7.71 4.96
CA SER A 188 -24.74 -7.53 6.32
C SER A 188 -23.73 -7.00 7.34
N GLU A 189 -22.59 -6.45 6.86
CA GLU A 189 -21.62 -5.76 7.70
C GLU A 189 -21.92 -4.25 7.73
N ASN A 190 -21.64 -3.60 8.83
CA ASN A 190 -21.82 -2.15 8.97
C ASN A 190 -20.55 -1.39 8.64
N ALA A 191 -20.69 -0.28 7.91
CA ALA A 191 -19.60 0.65 7.73
C ALA A 191 -19.17 1.23 9.10
N PRO A 192 -17.86 1.41 9.34
CA PRO A 192 -17.38 2.07 10.56
C PRO A 192 -18.05 3.44 10.77
N ALA A 193 -18.51 3.71 12.00
CA ALA A 193 -19.23 4.94 12.32
C ALA A 193 -18.52 6.23 11.86
N PRO A 194 -17.18 6.38 11.99
CA PRO A 194 -16.49 7.55 11.46
C PRO A 194 -16.61 7.73 9.94
N LEU A 195 -16.65 6.63 9.16
CA LEU A 195 -16.84 6.71 7.70
C LEU A 195 -18.28 7.02 7.35
N ALA A 196 -19.24 6.36 7.96
CA ALA A 196 -20.66 6.61 7.72
C ALA A 196 -21.06 8.04 8.11
N GLY A 197 -20.47 8.58 9.19
CA GLY A 197 -20.72 9.93 9.69
C GLY A 197 -20.26 11.05 8.74
N LEU A 198 -19.32 10.78 7.84
CA LEU A 198 -18.84 11.77 6.85
C LEU A 198 -19.97 12.30 5.94
N ARG A 199 -21.03 11.50 5.73
CA ARG A 199 -22.18 11.88 4.90
C ARG A 199 -22.86 13.18 5.37
N SER A 200 -22.92 13.39 6.67
CA SER A 200 -23.56 14.56 7.30
C SER A 200 -22.59 15.68 7.67
N MET A 201 -21.29 15.47 7.46
CA MET A 201 -20.28 16.47 7.81
C MET A 201 -20.15 17.53 6.70
N PRO A 202 -19.95 18.80 7.06
CA PRO A 202 -19.68 19.85 6.08
C PRO A 202 -18.31 19.65 5.44
N VAL A 203 -18.19 19.94 4.15
CA VAL A 203 -16.90 20.03 3.45
C VAL A 203 -16.22 21.33 3.88
N LEU A 204 -15.21 21.22 4.75
CA LEU A 204 -14.53 22.38 5.35
C LEU A 204 -13.46 22.99 4.44
N HIS A 205 -12.71 22.16 3.72
CA HIS A 205 -11.59 22.61 2.88
C HIS A 205 -11.94 22.41 1.41
N LYS A 206 -12.23 23.53 0.73
CA LYS A 206 -12.67 23.56 -0.69
C LYS A 206 -11.63 24.11 -1.63
N ASP A 207 -10.54 24.66 -1.07
CA ASP A 207 -9.50 25.30 -1.85
C ASP A 207 -8.61 24.26 -2.53
N VAL A 208 -8.27 24.54 -3.80
CA VAL A 208 -7.31 23.77 -4.59
C VAL A 208 -6.21 24.74 -5.02
N VAL A 209 -4.96 24.39 -4.72
CA VAL A 209 -3.80 25.22 -5.05
C VAL A 209 -2.73 24.37 -5.74
N ARG A 210 -2.07 24.94 -6.73
CA ARG A 210 -0.91 24.30 -7.37
C ARG A 210 0.30 24.32 -6.44
N PRO A 211 1.27 23.39 -6.57
CA PRO A 211 2.44 23.33 -5.71
C PRO A 211 3.20 24.67 -5.60
N GLU A 212 3.34 25.39 -6.70
CA GLU A 212 4.02 26.69 -6.77
C GLU A 212 3.35 27.77 -5.92
N GLY A 213 2.02 27.69 -5.76
CA GLY A 213 1.21 28.63 -4.99
C GLY A 213 1.05 28.27 -3.51
N MET A 214 1.54 27.11 -3.04
CA MET A 214 1.29 26.63 -1.68
C MET A 214 1.81 27.58 -0.61
N ALA A 215 3.00 28.18 -0.78
CA ALA A 215 3.58 29.08 0.20
C ALA A 215 2.74 30.34 0.38
N ASP A 216 2.25 30.94 -0.70
CA ASP A 216 1.43 32.15 -0.66
C ASP A 216 0.04 31.86 -0.12
N PHE A 217 -0.53 30.70 -0.48
CA PHE A 217 -1.79 30.25 0.10
C PHE A 217 -1.70 30.10 1.63
N ILE A 218 -0.64 29.48 2.14
CA ILE A 218 -0.42 29.31 3.59
C ILE A 218 -0.26 30.66 4.28
N ARG A 219 0.53 31.58 3.72
CA ARG A 219 0.70 32.94 4.29
C ARG A 219 -0.64 33.68 4.36
N ALA A 220 -1.42 33.63 3.28
CA ALA A 220 -2.74 34.27 3.24
C ALA A 220 -3.76 33.63 4.19
N ALA A 221 -3.72 32.31 4.36
CA ALA A 221 -4.56 31.61 5.32
C ALA A 221 -4.19 31.97 6.76
N ALA A 222 -2.90 31.99 7.09
CA ALA A 222 -2.42 32.40 8.39
C ALA A 222 -2.80 33.85 8.75
N ALA A 223 -2.65 34.78 7.79
CA ALA A 223 -3.01 36.19 7.99
C ALA A 223 -4.52 36.41 8.21
N ARG A 224 -5.39 35.46 7.84
CA ARG A 224 -6.84 35.51 8.11
C ARG A 224 -7.24 34.88 9.42
N ALA A 225 -6.38 34.05 10.02
CA ALA A 225 -6.64 33.32 11.24
C ALA A 225 -6.21 34.07 12.51
N PHE A 226 -5.43 35.13 12.34
CA PHE A 226 -4.93 36.03 13.39
C PHE A 226 -5.28 37.48 13.07
#